data_53564fed727ede1264ac74eef15fb522
#
_entry.id   53564fed727ede1264ac74eef15fb522
#
_cell.length_a   1.000
_cell.length_b   1.000
_cell.length_c   1.000
_cell.angle_alpha   90.00
_cell.angle_beta   90.00
_cell.angle_gamma   90.00
#
_symmetry.space_group_name_H-M   'P 1'
#
loop_
_entity.id
_entity.type
_entity.pdbx_description
1 polymer ?
#
loop_
_entity_poly.entity_id
_entity_poly.type
_entity_poly.pdbx_seq_one_letter_code
_entity_poly.pdbx_strand_id
1 'polypeptide(L)' 'MKVIMERFPYRYVETGTLENGFPDYRIQKQDEYTKRYNDMYLCDNSMQLTTAIEDFEYTKWLDPETVPCYIKTK' A
#
# COMPACT_ATOMS: atom_id res chain seq x y z
N MET A 1 1.02 -4.29 14.63
CA MET A 1 1.25 -4.17 13.16
C MET A 1 2.29 -5.17 12.72
N LYS A 2 2.04 -5.80 11.59
CA LYS A 2 2.98 -6.79 11.04
C LYS A 2 3.44 -6.32 9.68
N VAL A 3 4.75 -6.21 9.50
CA VAL A 3 5.34 -5.87 8.19
C VAL A 3 5.47 -7.15 7.39
N ILE A 4 4.74 -7.23 6.28
CA ILE A 4 4.74 -8.42 5.43
C ILE A 4 5.92 -8.38 4.48
N MET A 5 6.17 -7.23 3.88
CA MET A 5 7.27 -7.06 2.94
C MET A 5 7.64 -5.60 2.86
N GLU A 6 8.93 -5.33 2.61
CA GLU A 6 9.40 -3.97 2.39
C GLU A 6 10.05 -3.90 1.02
N ARG A 7 9.71 -2.83 0.29
CA ARG A 7 10.32 -2.53 -0.99
C ARG A 7 10.42 -1.01 -1.08
N PHE A 8 11.56 -0.49 -0.68
CA PHE A 8 11.74 0.96 -0.56
C PHE A 8 11.25 1.70 -1.82
N PRO A 9 10.49 2.78 -1.66
CA PRO A 9 10.08 3.44 -0.40
C PRO A 9 8.76 2.92 0.17
N TYR A 10 8.29 1.76 -0.29
CA TYR A 10 7.01 1.20 0.12
C TYR A 10 7.20 0.06 1.10
N ARG A 11 6.18 -0.14 1.94
CA ARG A 11 6.12 -1.36 2.73
C ARG A 11 4.68 -1.83 2.82
N TYR A 12 4.52 -3.14 2.89
CA TYR A 12 3.22 -3.78 2.91
C TYR A 12 2.98 -4.34 4.30
N VAL A 13 1.88 -3.92 4.92
CA VAL A 13 1.66 -4.24 6.34
C VAL A 13 0.24 -4.77 6.58
N GLU A 14 0.11 -5.52 7.66
CA GLU A 14 -1.18 -5.93 8.19
C GLU A 14 -1.32 -5.22 9.54
N THR A 15 -2.28 -4.30 9.66
CA THR A 15 -2.39 -3.47 10.85
C THR A 15 -3.36 -4.02 11.88
N GLY A 16 -4.19 -4.98 11.50
CA GLY A 16 -5.16 -5.55 12.42
C GLY A 16 -6.30 -6.20 11.68
N THR A 17 -7.49 -6.14 12.27
CA THR A 17 -8.68 -6.76 11.70
C THR A 17 -9.76 -5.69 11.52
N LEU A 18 -10.39 -5.69 10.37
CA LEU A 18 -11.51 -4.80 10.08
C LEU A 18 -12.76 -5.26 10.82
N GLU A 19 -13.77 -4.40 10.88
CA GLU A 19 -15.02 -4.71 11.56
C GLU A 19 -15.70 -5.97 11.02
N ASN A 20 -15.53 -6.23 9.72
CA ASN A 20 -16.12 -7.40 9.08
C ASN A 20 -15.33 -8.69 9.29
N GLY A 21 -14.25 -8.62 10.09
CA GLY A 21 -13.45 -9.79 10.41
C GLY A 21 -12.31 -10.07 9.44
N PHE A 22 -12.18 -9.31 8.37
CA PHE A 22 -11.08 -9.47 7.42
C PHE A 22 -9.85 -8.72 7.85
N PRO A 23 -8.65 -9.20 7.49
CA PRO A 23 -7.41 -8.50 7.82
C PRO A 23 -7.35 -7.12 7.17
N ASP A 24 -6.75 -6.18 7.89
CA ASP A 24 -6.57 -4.81 7.41
C ASP A 24 -5.18 -4.71 6.78
N TYR A 25 -5.12 -4.82 5.46
CA TYR A 25 -3.86 -4.73 4.71
C TYR A 25 -3.67 -3.33 4.15
N ARG A 26 -2.47 -2.80 4.32
CA ARG A 26 -2.17 -1.45 3.82
C ARG A 26 -0.82 -1.42 3.14
N ILE A 27 -0.70 -0.51 2.17
CA ILE A 27 0.56 -0.17 1.56
C ILE A 27 0.96 1.18 2.12
N GLN A 28 2.15 1.27 2.70
CA GLN A 28 2.66 2.50 3.28
C GLN A 28 3.86 2.98 2.48
N LYS A 29 4.04 4.30 2.46
CA LYS A 29 5.16 4.92 1.77
C LYS A 29 5.94 5.78 2.75
N GLN A 30 7.27 5.69 2.68
CA GLN A 30 8.13 6.47 3.55
C GLN A 30 8.23 7.91 3.05
N ASP A 31 8.00 8.86 3.96
CA ASP A 31 8.18 10.27 3.68
C ASP A 31 9.68 10.56 3.62
N GLU A 32 10.14 11.22 2.57
CA GLU A 32 11.56 11.45 2.38
C GLU A 32 12.14 12.49 3.35
N TYR A 33 11.31 13.31 3.95
CA TYR A 33 11.77 14.32 4.91
C TYR A 33 11.76 13.80 6.33
N THR A 34 10.64 13.23 6.76
CA THR A 34 10.49 12.76 8.15
C THR A 34 10.97 11.34 8.35
N LYS A 35 11.13 10.59 7.26
CA LYS A 35 11.47 9.17 7.26
C LYS A 35 10.42 8.29 7.93
N ARG A 36 9.22 8.80 8.11
CA ARG A 36 8.11 8.04 8.67
C ARG A 36 7.30 7.41 7.55
N TYR A 37 6.71 6.27 7.85
CA TYR A 37 5.81 5.60 6.91
C TYR A 37 4.40 6.10 7.12
N ASN A 38 3.75 6.49 6.02
CA ASN A 38 2.37 6.95 6.04
C ASN A 38 1.53 6.01 5.19
N ASP A 39 0.26 5.84 5.57
CA ASP A 39 -0.65 5.02 4.80
C ASP A 39 -0.83 5.64 3.42
N MET A 40 -0.57 4.85 2.39
CA MET A 40 -0.73 5.29 1.01
C MET A 40 -1.98 4.70 0.38
N TYR A 41 -2.25 3.44 0.66
CA TYR A 41 -3.36 2.74 0.03
C TYR A 41 -3.88 1.65 0.95
N LEU A 42 -5.20 1.55 1.07
CA LEU A 42 -5.86 0.51 1.84
C LEU A 42 -6.30 -0.58 0.89
N CYS A 43 -5.74 -1.79 1.06
CA CYS A 43 -6.07 -2.91 0.20
C CYS A 43 -7.42 -3.51 0.60
N ASP A 44 -8.27 -3.78 -0.37
CA ASP A 44 -9.59 -4.34 -0.12
C ASP A 44 -9.53 -5.80 0.33
N ASN A 45 -8.51 -6.54 -0.14
CA ASN A 45 -8.38 -7.95 0.20
C ASN A 45 -6.93 -8.40 0.02
N SER A 46 -6.67 -9.65 0.43
CA SER A 46 -5.32 -10.20 0.35
C SER A 46 -4.83 -10.38 -1.09
N MET A 47 -5.75 -10.61 -2.02
CA MET A 47 -5.38 -10.76 -3.42
C MET A 47 -4.83 -9.45 -3.98
N GLN A 48 -5.45 -8.33 -3.63
CA GLN A 48 -4.95 -7.02 -4.05
C GLN A 48 -3.58 -6.74 -3.47
N LEU A 49 -3.38 -7.09 -2.20
CA LEU A 49 -2.08 -6.95 -1.56
C LEU A 49 -1.03 -7.80 -2.27
N THR A 50 -1.36 -9.06 -2.56
CA THR A 50 -0.44 -9.96 -3.24
C THR A 50 -0.08 -9.43 -4.62
N THR A 51 -1.06 -8.92 -5.35
CA THR A 51 -0.83 -8.34 -6.68
C THR A 51 0.15 -7.17 -6.58
N ALA A 52 -0.03 -6.31 -5.59
CA ALA A 52 0.86 -5.16 -5.41
C ALA A 52 2.28 -5.61 -5.04
N ILE A 53 2.40 -6.67 -4.26
CA ILE A 53 3.71 -7.20 -3.87
C ILE A 53 4.43 -7.79 -5.08
N GLU A 54 3.72 -8.54 -5.90
CA GLU A 54 4.31 -9.22 -7.05
C GLU A 54 4.56 -8.28 -8.23
N ASP A 55 3.78 -7.21 -8.34
CA ASP A 55 3.87 -6.28 -9.45
C ASP A 55 4.20 -4.88 -8.91
N PHE A 56 5.47 -4.52 -8.98
CA PHE A 56 5.92 -3.23 -8.49
C PHE A 56 5.32 -2.07 -9.29
N GLU A 57 5.07 -2.28 -10.57
CA GLU A 57 4.44 -1.24 -11.39
C GLU A 57 3.02 -0.96 -10.90
N TYR A 58 2.31 -1.99 -10.46
CA TYR A 58 0.98 -1.80 -9.89
C TYR A 58 1.06 -0.99 -8.60
N THR A 59 2.06 -1.25 -7.75
CA THR A 59 2.28 -0.48 -6.54
C THR A 59 2.53 0.98 -6.86
N LYS A 60 3.36 1.25 -7.86
CA LYS A 60 3.65 2.62 -8.29
C LYS A 60 2.41 3.30 -8.86
N TRP A 61 1.57 2.55 -9.55
CA TRP A 61 0.33 3.08 -10.09
C TRP A 61 -0.63 3.51 -8.98
N LEU A 62 -0.59 2.84 -7.83
CA LEU A 62 -1.42 3.20 -6.69
C LEU A 62 -0.90 4.44 -5.95
N ASP A 63 0.34 4.84 -6.22
CA ASP A 63 0.97 5.98 -5.56
C ASP A 63 0.54 7.28 -6.24
N PRO A 64 -0.21 8.15 -5.53
CA PRO A 64 -0.71 9.39 -6.14
C PRO A 64 0.39 10.37 -6.51
N GLU A 65 1.59 10.23 -5.94
CA GLU A 65 2.70 11.11 -6.26
C GLU A 65 3.43 10.68 -7.53
N THR A 66 3.29 9.40 -7.92
CA THR A 66 3.97 8.86 -9.09
C THR A 66 3.11 9.00 -10.34
N VAL A 67 1.78 8.84 -10.20
CA VAL A 67 0.84 8.84 -11.33
C VAL A 67 -0.16 9.97 -11.13
N PRO A 68 -0.35 10.85 -12.12
CA PRO A 68 -1.35 11.92 -12.01
C PRO A 68 -2.73 11.37 -11.73
N CYS A 69 -3.49 12.07 -10.90
CA CYS A 69 -4.80 11.60 -10.47
C CYS A 69 -5.75 11.32 -11.63
N TYR A 70 -5.71 12.15 -12.67
CA TYR A 70 -6.64 11.98 -13.79
C TYR A 70 -6.41 10.67 -14.55
N ILE A 71 -5.21 10.12 -14.50
CA ILE A 71 -4.92 8.84 -15.15
C ILE A 71 -5.55 7.69 -14.39
N LYS A 72 -5.69 7.83 -13.07
CA LYS A 72 -6.29 6.78 -12.22
C LYS A 72 -7.80 6.75 -12.28
N THR A 73 -8.41 7.78 -12.83
CA THR A 73 -9.86 7.87 -12.89
C THR A 73 -10.40 6.82 -13.86
N LYS A 74 -11.38 6.12 -13.42
CA LYS A 74 -12.01 5.08 -14.21
C LYS A 74 -13.21 5.61 -14.97
#